data_2cc6cbbe99a9dacf7bbe046a220bd235
#
_entry.id   2cc6cbbe99a9dacf7bbe046a220bd235
#
_cell.length_a   1.000
_cell.length_b   1.000
_cell.length_c   1.000
_cell.angle_alpha   90.00
_cell.angle_beta   90.00
_cell.angle_gamma   90.00
#
_symmetry.space_group_name_H-M   'P 1'
#
loop_
_entity.id
_entity.type
_entity.pdbx_description
1 polymer ?
#
loop_
_entity_poly.entity_id
_entity_poly.type
_entity_poly.pdbx_seq_one_letter_code
_entity_poly.pdbx_strand_id
1 'polypeptide(L)'
;MVRSERRRGMPLTGWSFAPSFACASRVSRVFGVRASVGSDRGATRRIPKVAALGANAALTLLPLWTPLAPAAWATDPTPSASASPSPKREVTATPSPSGTAVPKTSATPSQGASTTNGDDVRQREYWLKEYGITSLWSQATGKGVTVAVIDTGVDGTHPDLEGNVLRGYDASGVGSEDGWKGLGAEPMHGTEVASLIAGHGHDTQGYSAIAGQPGKPTGVIGVAPEAKILPISLNMGTTGGKSIDEQIPAAVRYAVDNGAQIINMSIGSNKTSWPQSWDEAFAYAEQKGVLIVAAAGNRGSGLTQVGAPATIPGVLTVGGIDRNKQVSEGSSTQGISIAVVAPSTDMIAAAPGNGYMLWSGSSAAAPLVTGVAALLKQRYPKESAAQLAQRLIASADDAGVAGRDPLYGYGVFNPQDAMALASPAVTANPLGSISEWIAVHRKQQVSEPTPSDA
;
A
#
# COMPACT_ATOMS: atom_id res chain seq x y z
N MET A 1 -38.61 4.46 -61.28
CA MET A 1 -38.16 5.72 -61.93
C MET A 1 -36.94 6.17 -61.15
N VAL A 2 -35.77 5.76 -61.52
CA VAL A 2 -34.89 6.21 -62.60
C VAL A 2 -34.35 7.61 -62.36
N ARG A 3 -33.06 7.60 -62.14
CA ARG A 3 -31.89 8.41 -62.53
C ARG A 3 -31.16 8.98 -61.31
N SER A 4 -29.91 8.56 -61.01
CA SER A 4 -28.60 8.66 -61.72
C SER A 4 -28.20 10.09 -62.00
N GLU A 5 -27.08 10.49 -61.55
CA GLU A 5 -25.79 10.77 -62.18
C GLU A 5 -24.97 11.78 -61.32
N ARG A 6 -23.79 11.43 -61.03
CA ARG A 6 -22.42 11.63 -61.55
C ARG A 6 -21.71 12.84 -61.00
N ARG A 7 -20.63 12.55 -60.31
CA ARG A 7 -19.21 12.87 -60.56
C ARG A 7 -18.83 14.27 -61.06
N ARG A 8 -17.90 14.85 -60.32
CA ARG A 8 -16.63 15.50 -60.73
C ARG A 8 -16.15 16.37 -59.59
N GLY A 9 -14.93 16.46 -59.20
CA GLY A 9 -13.61 16.21 -59.73
C GLY A 9 -12.66 17.08 -58.94
N MET A 10 -11.49 16.55 -58.58
CA MET A 10 -10.34 17.28 -58.03
C MET A 10 -9.87 18.48 -58.89
N PRO A 11 -9.06 19.40 -58.37
CA PRO A 11 -7.62 19.17 -58.46
C PRO A 11 -6.79 19.55 -57.22
N LEU A 12 -5.75 18.78 -57.05
CA LEU A 12 -4.40 18.95 -56.62
C LEU A 12 -3.70 20.27 -56.98
N THR A 13 -3.01 20.88 -56.02
CA THR A 13 -1.71 21.54 -56.13
C THR A 13 -1.21 21.67 -54.70
N GLY A 14 -0.13 21.16 -54.26
CA GLY A 14 1.20 20.85 -54.77
C GLY A 14 2.16 21.96 -54.36
N TRP A 15 3.13 21.63 -53.49
CA TRP A 15 4.48 22.16 -53.32
C TRP A 15 4.89 21.93 -51.87
N SER A 16 5.67 20.97 -51.42
CA SER A 16 7.01 20.49 -51.80
C SER A 16 8.15 21.42 -51.36
N PHE A 17 9.07 20.80 -50.63
CA PHE A 17 10.49 21.04 -50.40
C PHE A 17 10.96 21.80 -49.17
N ALA A 18 11.61 21.01 -48.29
CA ALA A 18 12.82 21.36 -47.55
C ALA A 18 13.99 21.65 -48.50
N PRO A 19 15.17 22.11 -48.13
CA PRO A 19 16.02 21.51 -47.12
C PRO A 19 16.99 22.46 -46.35
N SER A 20 17.59 21.86 -45.30
CA SER A 20 18.99 21.97 -44.84
C SER A 20 19.76 23.28 -44.94
N PHE A 21 20.30 23.73 -43.81
CA PHE A 21 21.71 24.09 -43.76
C PHE A 21 22.32 23.75 -42.39
N ALA A 22 23.27 22.84 -42.47
CA ALA A 22 24.31 22.62 -41.48
C ALA A 22 25.30 23.77 -41.50
N CYS A 23 25.74 24.21 -40.35
CA CYS A 23 27.04 24.88 -40.28
C CYS A 23 27.77 24.45 -39.03
N ALA A 24 28.89 23.86 -39.32
CA ALA A 24 29.88 23.31 -38.44
C ALA A 24 30.78 24.37 -37.80
N SER A 25 31.30 24.00 -36.64
CA SER A 25 32.63 24.27 -36.14
C SER A 25 33.13 25.72 -36.00
N ARG A 26 33.53 26.06 -34.78
CA ARG A 26 34.94 26.42 -34.53
C ARG A 26 35.33 26.27 -33.06
N VAL A 27 36.32 25.44 -32.90
CA VAL A 27 37.30 25.31 -31.84
C VAL A 27 37.98 26.67 -31.56
N SER A 28 38.17 27.01 -30.30
CA SER A 28 39.30 27.83 -29.87
C SER A 28 39.82 27.35 -28.53
N ARG A 29 41.00 26.76 -28.61
CA ARG A 29 41.95 26.56 -27.53
C ARG A 29 42.54 27.91 -27.10
N VAL A 30 43.24 27.83 -25.96
CA VAL A 30 44.39 28.59 -25.46
C VAL A 30 44.04 29.22 -24.11
N PHE A 31 44.69 28.94 -23.01
CA PHE A 31 46.04 28.81 -22.46
C PHE A 31 45.89 28.10 -21.10
N GLY A 32 46.62 27.24 -20.57
CA GLY A 32 48.07 26.98 -20.58
C GLY A 32 48.84 27.79 -19.52
N VAL A 33 48.83 27.34 -18.23
CA VAL A 33 49.89 27.76 -17.31
C VAL A 33 50.42 26.51 -16.59
N ARG A 34 51.69 26.24 -16.90
CA ARG A 34 52.59 25.35 -16.19
C ARG A 34 53.18 26.08 -14.99
N ALA A 35 53.30 25.38 -13.85
CA ALA A 35 54.36 25.60 -12.87
C ALA A 35 54.51 24.25 -12.16
N SER A 36 55.49 23.59 -12.37
CA SER A 36 56.89 23.41 -12.05
C SER A 36 57.08 22.73 -10.68
N VAL A 37 57.60 21.57 -10.82
CA VAL A 37 58.30 20.65 -9.95
C VAL A 37 59.14 21.34 -8.88
N GLY A 38 58.97 20.89 -7.66
CA GLY A 38 59.90 21.10 -6.54
C GLY A 38 59.96 19.84 -5.69
N SER A 39 60.97 19.09 -5.96
CA SER A 39 61.43 17.94 -5.12
C SER A 39 62.05 18.49 -3.86
N ASP A 40 61.67 17.95 -2.70
CA ASP A 40 62.64 17.83 -1.63
C ASP A 40 62.40 16.59 -0.78
N ARG A 41 63.55 16.08 -0.34
CA ARG A 41 63.79 14.75 0.18
C ARG A 41 63.62 14.70 1.71
N GLY A 42 63.09 13.59 2.20
CA GLY A 42 63.69 12.87 3.33
C GLY A 42 63.41 13.34 4.73
N ALA A 43 62.57 12.55 5.42
CA ALA A 43 62.89 12.23 6.85
C ALA A 43 62.09 10.99 7.26
N THR A 44 62.77 9.91 7.32
CA THR A 44 62.42 8.67 8.04
C THR A 44 62.30 8.95 9.52
N ARG A 45 61.14 8.75 10.14
CA ARG A 45 61.05 8.56 11.58
C ARG A 45 60.50 7.18 11.91
N ARG A 46 61.35 6.46 12.60
CA ARG A 46 61.18 5.10 13.11
C ARG A 46 60.13 5.03 14.22
N ILE A 47 59.30 4.03 14.15
CA ILE A 47 58.38 3.59 15.21
C ILE A 47 59.16 2.79 16.23
N PRO A 48 59.06 3.05 17.55
CA PRO A 48 59.56 2.11 18.55
C PRO A 48 58.45 1.08 18.86
N LYS A 49 58.85 -0.22 18.69
CA LYS A 49 58.14 -1.34 19.27
C LYS A 49 58.29 -1.31 20.78
N VAL A 50 57.17 -1.33 21.50
CA VAL A 50 57.15 -1.65 22.93
C VAL A 50 56.60 -3.05 23.08
N ALA A 51 57.36 -3.88 23.69
CA ALA A 51 57.12 -5.29 23.93
C ALA A 51 56.06 -5.52 25.00
N ALA A 52 55.30 -6.59 24.80
CA ALA A 52 54.34 -7.13 25.75
C ALA A 52 55.07 -7.78 26.94
N LEU A 53 54.57 -7.53 28.13
CA LEU A 53 54.77 -8.42 29.27
C LEU A 53 53.42 -8.77 29.86
N GLY A 54 53.14 -10.04 29.89
CA GLY A 54 51.92 -10.62 30.40
C GLY A 54 51.86 -10.65 31.92
N ALA A 55 50.65 -10.62 32.43
CA ALA A 55 50.32 -11.17 33.73
C ALA A 55 48.90 -11.78 33.64
N ASN A 56 48.86 -13.09 33.63
CA ASN A 56 47.66 -13.89 33.86
C ASN A 56 47.20 -13.74 35.30
N ALA A 57 45.99 -13.28 35.49
CA ALA A 57 45.23 -13.52 36.72
C ALA A 57 43.90 -14.11 36.35
N ALA A 58 43.82 -15.43 36.41
CA ALA A 58 42.58 -16.15 36.34
C ALA A 58 41.77 -15.96 37.62
N LEU A 59 40.66 -15.24 37.53
CA LEU A 59 39.60 -15.27 38.54
C LEU A 59 38.49 -16.18 38.03
N THR A 60 38.46 -17.38 38.56
CA THR A 60 37.35 -18.33 38.43
C THR A 60 36.18 -17.85 39.29
N LEU A 61 35.15 -17.31 38.68
CA LEU A 61 33.85 -17.14 39.30
C LEU A 61 32.95 -18.34 38.90
N LEU A 62 32.73 -19.22 39.86
CA LEU A 62 31.74 -20.27 39.80
C LEU A 62 30.34 -19.65 39.89
N PRO A 63 29.40 -19.97 38.99
CA PRO A 63 28.00 -19.61 39.22
C PRO A 63 27.38 -20.62 40.17
N LEU A 64 26.91 -20.13 41.33
CA LEU A 64 26.01 -20.85 42.22
C LEU A 64 24.65 -20.98 41.53
N TRP A 65 24.36 -22.13 41.00
CA TRP A 65 23.03 -22.57 40.60
C TRP A 65 22.30 -23.08 41.83
N THR A 66 21.32 -22.32 42.35
CA THR A 66 20.29 -22.85 43.22
C THR A 66 19.12 -23.33 42.36
N PRO A 67 18.66 -24.57 42.50
CA PRO A 67 17.44 -25.01 41.81
C PRO A 67 16.23 -24.41 42.50
N LEU A 68 15.45 -23.56 41.80
CA LEU A 68 14.08 -23.24 42.21
C LEU A 68 13.20 -24.46 41.99
N ALA A 69 12.57 -24.90 43.04
CA ALA A 69 11.56 -25.95 43.01
C ALA A 69 10.33 -25.49 42.20
N PRO A 70 9.67 -26.38 41.46
CA PRO A 70 8.44 -26.04 40.74
C PRO A 70 7.30 -25.77 41.71
N ALA A 71 6.62 -24.64 41.55
CA ALA A 71 5.39 -24.30 42.24
C ALA A 71 4.30 -25.30 41.85
N ALA A 72 3.67 -25.92 42.86
CA ALA A 72 2.57 -26.83 42.69
C ALA A 72 1.37 -26.12 42.06
N TRP A 73 0.86 -26.67 41.00
CA TRP A 73 -0.39 -26.25 40.36
C TRP A 73 -1.56 -26.59 41.30
N ALA A 74 -2.29 -25.57 41.72
CA ALA A 74 -3.53 -25.72 42.44
C ALA A 74 -4.58 -26.32 41.49
N THR A 75 -5.15 -27.44 41.90
CA THR A 75 -6.28 -28.10 41.24
C THR A 75 -7.54 -27.28 41.44
N ASP A 76 -8.21 -26.93 40.33
CA ASP A 76 -9.55 -26.35 40.35
C ASP A 76 -10.58 -27.27 41.01
N PRO A 77 -11.52 -26.73 41.83
CA PRO A 77 -12.62 -27.51 42.33
C PRO A 77 -13.72 -27.67 41.28
N THR A 78 -14.09 -28.90 41.03
CA THR A 78 -15.24 -29.33 40.23
C THR A 78 -16.55 -28.72 40.77
N PRO A 79 -17.39 -28.06 39.92
CA PRO A 79 -18.73 -27.69 40.39
C PRO A 79 -19.67 -28.89 40.34
N SER A 80 -20.22 -29.23 41.53
CA SER A 80 -21.27 -30.18 41.71
C SER A 80 -22.59 -29.68 41.11
N ALA A 81 -23.22 -30.50 40.29
CA ALA A 81 -24.55 -30.29 39.77
C ALA A 81 -25.63 -30.41 40.87
N SER A 82 -26.46 -29.40 41.01
CA SER A 82 -27.76 -29.50 41.64
C SER A 82 -28.77 -28.72 40.81
N ALA A 83 -29.65 -29.47 40.18
CA ALA A 83 -30.78 -28.94 39.44
C ALA A 83 -31.97 -28.72 40.38
N SER A 84 -32.64 -27.58 40.27
CA SER A 84 -34.06 -27.45 40.60
C SER A 84 -34.70 -26.41 39.69
N PRO A 85 -35.90 -26.70 39.17
CA PRO A 85 -36.55 -25.86 38.16
C PRO A 85 -37.39 -24.77 38.83
N SER A 86 -37.31 -23.56 38.30
CA SER A 86 -38.20 -22.43 38.62
C SER A 86 -38.90 -21.89 37.39
N PRO A 87 -40.06 -21.26 37.51
CA PRO A 87 -41.17 -21.35 36.58
C PRO A 87 -41.05 -20.42 35.38
N LYS A 88 -41.64 -20.85 34.28
CA LYS A 88 -41.88 -20.09 33.06
C LYS A 88 -42.63 -18.79 33.37
N ARG A 89 -42.00 -17.65 33.14
CA ARG A 89 -42.66 -16.36 33.04
C ARG A 89 -42.91 -16.09 31.58
N GLU A 90 -44.16 -16.10 31.20
CA GLU A 90 -44.68 -15.72 29.92
C GLU A 90 -44.40 -14.21 29.75
N VAL A 91 -43.53 -13.83 28.77
CA VAL A 91 -43.28 -12.45 28.45
C VAL A 91 -44.07 -12.16 27.18
N THR A 92 -45.13 -11.44 27.34
CA THR A 92 -45.92 -10.81 26.29
C THR A 92 -45.02 -9.93 25.42
N ALA A 93 -45.01 -10.22 24.11
CA ALA A 93 -44.31 -9.43 23.12
C ALA A 93 -44.95 -8.04 23.01
N THR A 94 -44.19 -7.02 23.36
CA THR A 94 -44.47 -5.64 23.02
C THR A 94 -43.88 -5.35 21.65
N PRO A 95 -44.62 -4.70 20.73
CA PRO A 95 -44.10 -4.45 19.41
C PRO A 95 -42.95 -3.42 19.47
N SER A 96 -41.83 -3.77 18.84
CA SER A 96 -40.71 -2.83 18.55
C SER A 96 -41.20 -1.60 17.80
N PRO A 97 -40.73 -0.41 18.16
CA PRO A 97 -41.00 0.77 17.34
C PRO A 97 -40.23 0.65 16.01
N SER A 98 -40.95 0.88 14.94
CA SER A 98 -40.46 0.99 13.57
C SER A 98 -39.20 1.84 13.50
N GLY A 99 -38.14 1.28 12.94
CA GLY A 99 -36.91 1.99 12.66
C GLY A 99 -37.19 3.20 11.76
N THR A 100 -36.88 4.37 12.30
CA THR A 100 -36.83 5.60 11.54
C THR A 100 -35.72 5.47 10.51
N ALA A 101 -36.10 5.46 9.24
CA ALA A 101 -35.18 5.50 8.13
C ALA A 101 -34.31 6.76 8.28
N VAL A 102 -33.00 6.55 8.39
CA VAL A 102 -32.02 7.63 8.26
C VAL A 102 -32.16 8.20 6.85
N PRO A 103 -32.40 9.51 6.67
CA PRO A 103 -32.49 10.09 5.36
C PRO A 103 -31.16 9.91 4.63
N LYS A 104 -31.18 9.28 3.47
CA LYS A 104 -30.10 9.37 2.48
C LYS A 104 -30.05 10.84 2.04
N THR A 105 -29.14 11.59 2.62
CA THR A 105 -28.79 12.91 2.09
C THR A 105 -27.98 12.67 0.82
N SER A 106 -28.66 12.61 -0.31
CA SER A 106 -28.05 12.93 -1.59
C SER A 106 -27.74 14.43 -1.54
N ALA A 107 -26.51 14.76 -1.22
CA ALA A 107 -26.01 16.12 -1.34
C ALA A 107 -25.86 16.45 -2.82
N THR A 108 -26.88 17.08 -3.37
CA THR A 108 -26.76 17.88 -4.61
C THR A 108 -25.75 18.99 -4.30
N PRO A 109 -24.69 19.20 -5.10
CA PRO A 109 -23.78 20.30 -4.86
C PRO A 109 -24.53 21.62 -5.00
N SER A 110 -24.66 22.33 -3.90
CA SER A 110 -25.14 23.72 -3.90
C SER A 110 -24.02 24.55 -4.55
N GLN A 111 -24.33 25.14 -5.72
CA GLN A 111 -23.47 26.11 -6.38
C GLN A 111 -23.46 27.41 -5.57
N GLY A 112 -22.51 27.51 -4.65
CA GLY A 112 -22.13 28.77 -4.02
C GLY A 112 -20.66 29.01 -4.35
N ALA A 113 -20.36 29.94 -5.24
CA ALA A 113 -18.98 30.33 -5.60
C ALA A 113 -18.25 30.83 -4.35
N SER A 114 -17.45 29.97 -3.76
CA SER A 114 -16.47 30.35 -2.74
C SER A 114 -15.10 30.46 -3.42
N THR A 115 -14.56 31.68 -3.45
CA THR A 115 -13.25 32.02 -4.01
C THR A 115 -12.08 31.63 -3.10
N THR A 116 -12.19 30.54 -2.33
CA THR A 116 -11.14 30.04 -1.45
C THR A 116 -10.54 28.75 -2.00
N ASN A 117 -9.26 28.72 -2.12
CA ASN A 117 -8.29 27.70 -2.46
C ASN A 117 -8.80 26.24 -2.46
N GLY A 118 -9.33 25.75 -3.56
CA GLY A 118 -9.78 24.39 -3.77
C GLY A 118 -11.31 24.20 -3.59
N ASP A 119 -11.84 23.14 -4.20
CA ASP A 119 -13.22 22.71 -4.03
C ASP A 119 -13.43 21.97 -2.68
N ASP A 120 -14.69 21.67 -2.34
CA ASP A 120 -15.04 21.01 -1.08
C ASP A 120 -14.42 19.61 -0.96
N VAL A 121 -14.17 18.92 -2.05
CA VAL A 121 -13.49 17.60 -2.09
C VAL A 121 -12.04 17.78 -1.65
N ARG A 122 -11.33 18.72 -2.28
CA ARG A 122 -9.93 19.02 -1.99
C ARG A 122 -9.71 19.47 -0.54
N GLN A 123 -10.64 20.23 0.02
CA GLN A 123 -10.56 20.68 1.40
C GLN A 123 -10.68 19.55 2.43
N ARG A 124 -11.33 18.45 2.04
CA ARG A 124 -11.48 17.26 2.91
C ARG A 124 -10.28 16.33 2.92
N GLU A 125 -9.32 16.51 2.02
CA GLU A 125 -8.10 15.71 1.93
C GLU A 125 -7.05 16.15 2.99
N TYR A 126 -7.46 16.11 4.27
CA TYR A 126 -6.66 16.59 5.41
C TYR A 126 -5.28 15.92 5.50
N TRP A 127 -5.18 14.63 5.13
CA TRP A 127 -3.95 13.83 5.22
C TRP A 127 -2.83 14.36 4.33
N LEU A 128 -3.14 14.99 3.22
CA LEU A 128 -2.13 15.54 2.31
C LEU A 128 -1.28 16.62 3.00
N LYS A 129 -1.92 17.48 3.78
CA LYS A 129 -1.28 18.57 4.50
C LYS A 129 -0.77 18.13 5.86
N GLU A 130 -1.59 17.43 6.65
CA GLU A 130 -1.27 17.04 8.02
C GLU A 130 -0.07 16.08 8.12
N TYR A 131 0.14 15.26 7.07
CA TYR A 131 1.28 14.33 6.96
C TYR A 131 2.36 14.82 5.97
N GLY A 132 2.31 16.09 5.57
CA GLY A 132 3.34 16.72 4.77
C GLY A 132 3.49 16.18 3.34
N ILE A 133 2.52 15.42 2.82
CA ILE A 133 2.58 14.80 1.49
C ILE A 133 2.73 15.86 0.40
N THR A 134 2.03 16.99 0.52
CA THR A 134 2.11 18.08 -0.47
C THR A 134 3.52 18.62 -0.67
N SER A 135 4.36 18.60 0.37
CA SER A 135 5.75 19.07 0.27
C SER A 135 6.66 18.11 -0.50
N LEU A 136 6.27 16.82 -0.58
CA LEU A 136 7.04 15.79 -1.27
C LEU A 136 6.92 15.89 -2.79
N TRP A 137 5.85 16.50 -3.30
CA TRP A 137 5.60 16.58 -4.74
C TRP A 137 6.64 17.39 -5.50
N SER A 138 7.40 18.25 -4.81
CA SER A 138 8.59 18.90 -5.39
C SER A 138 9.74 17.91 -5.68
N GLN A 139 9.72 16.71 -5.08
CA GLN A 139 10.76 15.69 -5.20
C GLN A 139 10.29 14.48 -6.02
N ALA A 140 9.02 14.09 -5.88
CA ALA A 140 8.43 12.93 -6.56
C ALA A 140 6.90 13.06 -6.61
N THR A 141 6.28 12.56 -7.68
CA THR A 141 4.84 12.56 -7.94
C THR A 141 4.29 11.17 -8.26
N GLY A 142 5.15 10.14 -8.20
CA GLY A 142 4.84 8.77 -8.61
C GLY A 142 5.08 8.50 -10.10
N LYS A 143 5.60 9.47 -10.85
CA LYS A 143 5.80 9.35 -12.30
C LYS A 143 6.70 8.17 -12.65
N GLY A 144 6.23 7.34 -13.60
CA GLY A 144 6.95 6.15 -14.06
C GLY A 144 6.80 4.93 -13.13
N VAL A 145 5.99 5.03 -12.09
CA VAL A 145 5.68 3.91 -11.19
C VAL A 145 4.30 3.35 -11.51
N THR A 146 4.21 2.03 -11.64
CA THR A 146 2.95 1.30 -11.79
C THR A 146 2.61 0.62 -10.47
N VAL A 147 1.42 0.92 -9.96
CA VAL A 147 0.83 0.30 -8.76
C VAL A 147 -0.32 -0.59 -9.20
N ALA A 148 -0.25 -1.88 -8.91
CA ALA A 148 -1.41 -2.75 -9.08
C ALA A 148 -2.37 -2.57 -7.90
N VAL A 149 -3.64 -2.35 -8.20
CA VAL A 149 -4.74 -2.34 -7.23
C VAL A 149 -5.52 -3.64 -7.42
N ILE A 150 -5.27 -4.59 -6.53
CA ILE A 150 -5.98 -5.88 -6.46
C ILE A 150 -7.16 -5.68 -5.51
N ASP A 151 -8.33 -5.43 -6.09
CA ASP A 151 -9.53 -5.01 -5.37
C ASP A 151 -10.79 -5.34 -6.16
N THR A 152 -11.89 -4.68 -5.95
CA THR A 152 -13.17 -4.93 -6.63
C THR A 152 -13.20 -4.48 -8.11
N GLY A 153 -12.19 -3.76 -8.58
CA GLY A 153 -12.11 -3.11 -9.89
C GLY A 153 -12.06 -1.58 -9.74
N VAL A 154 -11.62 -0.88 -10.79
CA VAL A 154 -11.41 0.58 -10.77
C VAL A 154 -12.14 1.23 -11.94
N ASP A 155 -13.01 2.20 -11.68
CA ASP A 155 -13.61 3.03 -12.74
C ASP A 155 -12.55 3.96 -13.35
N GLY A 156 -11.92 3.50 -14.42
CA GLY A 156 -10.91 4.27 -15.16
C GLY A 156 -11.47 5.45 -15.96
N THR A 157 -12.79 5.63 -15.99
CA THR A 157 -13.46 6.77 -16.65
C THR A 157 -13.74 7.92 -15.69
N HIS A 158 -13.51 7.72 -14.38
CA HIS A 158 -13.68 8.80 -13.40
C HIS A 158 -12.73 9.97 -13.74
N PRO A 159 -13.22 11.24 -13.77
CA PRO A 159 -12.42 12.39 -14.20
C PRO A 159 -11.10 12.57 -13.43
N ASP A 160 -11.06 12.17 -12.16
CA ASP A 160 -9.85 12.27 -11.32
C ASP A 160 -8.86 11.14 -11.57
N LEU A 161 -9.23 10.11 -12.33
CA LEU A 161 -8.42 8.93 -12.61
C LEU A 161 -8.14 8.71 -14.10
N GLU A 162 -8.88 9.40 -14.97
CA GLU A 162 -8.79 9.24 -16.42
C GLU A 162 -7.34 9.43 -16.93
N GLY A 163 -6.84 8.43 -17.67
CA GLY A 163 -5.46 8.43 -18.17
C GLY A 163 -4.42 7.91 -17.16
N ASN A 164 -4.72 7.79 -15.87
CA ASN A 164 -3.86 7.11 -14.91
C ASN A 164 -4.18 5.62 -14.74
N VAL A 165 -5.41 5.18 -15.06
CA VAL A 165 -5.80 3.77 -15.00
C VAL A 165 -5.45 3.07 -16.31
N LEU A 166 -4.63 2.04 -16.22
CA LEU A 166 -4.22 1.19 -17.33
C LEU A 166 -5.31 0.14 -17.63
N ARG A 167 -5.21 -0.51 -18.78
CA ARG A 167 -5.95 -1.76 -18.99
C ARG A 167 -5.38 -2.83 -18.06
N GLY A 168 -6.23 -3.40 -17.23
CA GLY A 168 -5.88 -4.38 -16.21
C GLY A 168 -6.43 -5.76 -16.51
N TYR A 169 -7.01 -6.43 -15.50
CA TYR A 169 -7.42 -7.81 -15.57
C TYR A 169 -8.62 -8.11 -14.66
N ASP A 170 -9.51 -8.98 -15.12
CA ASP A 170 -10.54 -9.59 -14.27
C ASP A 170 -10.09 -10.97 -13.79
N ALA A 171 -9.71 -11.10 -12.54
CA ALA A 171 -9.32 -12.37 -11.95
C ALA A 171 -10.51 -13.28 -11.63
N SER A 172 -11.72 -12.72 -11.54
CA SER A 172 -12.93 -13.42 -11.15
C SER A 172 -13.56 -14.23 -12.29
N GLY A 173 -13.39 -13.78 -13.53
CA GLY A 173 -14.03 -14.34 -14.73
C GLY A 173 -15.48 -13.91 -14.93
N VAL A 174 -15.98 -12.92 -14.15
CA VAL A 174 -17.37 -12.40 -14.27
C VAL A 174 -17.41 -10.87 -14.43
N GLY A 175 -16.24 -10.23 -14.46
CA GLY A 175 -16.07 -8.79 -14.63
C GLY A 175 -15.82 -8.37 -16.08
N SER A 176 -15.25 -7.16 -16.22
CA SER A 176 -14.72 -6.69 -17.50
C SER A 176 -13.24 -7.07 -17.63
N GLU A 177 -12.83 -7.46 -18.83
CA GLU A 177 -11.45 -7.93 -19.10
C GLU A 177 -10.36 -6.93 -18.74
N ASP A 178 -10.70 -5.65 -18.67
CA ASP A 178 -9.78 -4.56 -18.33
C ASP A 178 -9.71 -4.24 -16.83
N GLY A 179 -10.49 -4.93 -15.99
CA GLY A 179 -10.55 -4.68 -14.56
C GLY A 179 -11.23 -3.36 -14.17
N TRP A 180 -11.91 -2.68 -15.10
CA TRP A 180 -12.51 -1.37 -14.84
C TRP A 180 -13.91 -1.43 -14.22
N LYS A 181 -14.55 -2.59 -14.27
CA LYS A 181 -15.87 -2.77 -13.68
C LYS A 181 -15.76 -3.21 -12.23
N GLY A 182 -16.38 -2.43 -11.34
CA GLY A 182 -16.51 -2.80 -9.94
C GLY A 182 -17.36 -4.05 -9.74
N LEU A 183 -16.90 -4.98 -8.92
CA LEU A 183 -17.50 -6.28 -8.63
C LEU A 183 -17.70 -6.47 -7.12
N GLY A 184 -18.38 -7.56 -6.78
CA GLY A 184 -18.52 -7.98 -5.38
C GLY A 184 -19.58 -7.21 -4.61
N ALA A 185 -19.52 -7.30 -3.29
CA ALA A 185 -20.48 -6.67 -2.38
C ALA A 185 -20.28 -5.14 -2.28
N GLU A 186 -19.06 -4.67 -2.52
CA GLU A 186 -18.66 -3.25 -2.42
C GLU A 186 -18.01 -2.79 -3.73
N PRO A 187 -18.78 -2.66 -4.83
CA PRO A 187 -18.21 -2.45 -6.17
C PRO A 187 -17.53 -1.09 -6.36
N MET A 188 -17.67 -0.16 -5.44
CA MET A 188 -17.01 1.15 -5.47
C MET A 188 -15.59 1.13 -4.90
N HIS A 189 -15.31 0.16 -4.03
CA HIS A 189 -14.16 0.16 -3.14
C HIS A 189 -12.81 0.26 -3.88
N GLY A 190 -12.61 -0.46 -4.98
CA GLY A 190 -11.36 -0.35 -5.73
C GLY A 190 -11.12 1.01 -6.38
N THR A 191 -12.19 1.73 -6.76
CA THR A 191 -12.09 3.10 -7.28
C THR A 191 -11.72 4.07 -6.17
N GLU A 192 -12.31 3.93 -4.99
CA GLU A 192 -11.96 4.71 -3.80
C GLU A 192 -10.47 4.54 -3.47
N VAL A 193 -10.00 3.30 -3.38
CA VAL A 193 -8.60 2.95 -3.12
C VAL A 193 -7.66 3.54 -4.17
N ALA A 194 -7.97 3.37 -5.46
CA ALA A 194 -7.13 3.86 -6.55
C ALA A 194 -7.01 5.38 -6.55
N SER A 195 -8.08 6.09 -6.19
CA SER A 195 -8.09 7.56 -6.14
C SER A 195 -7.18 8.12 -5.06
N LEU A 196 -7.10 7.46 -3.89
CA LEU A 196 -6.17 7.85 -2.81
C LEU A 196 -4.70 7.61 -3.18
N ILE A 197 -4.42 6.66 -4.10
CA ILE A 197 -3.07 6.43 -4.60
C ILE A 197 -2.72 7.46 -5.68
N ALA A 198 -3.52 7.56 -6.76
CA ALA A 198 -3.14 8.19 -8.01
C ALA A 198 -4.24 9.07 -8.64
N GLY A 199 -5.20 9.54 -7.86
CA GLY A 199 -6.09 10.60 -8.31
C GLY A 199 -5.30 11.83 -8.71
N HIS A 200 -5.70 12.50 -9.77
CA HIS A 200 -5.03 13.74 -10.24
C HIS A 200 -5.98 14.93 -10.32
N GLY A 201 -7.21 14.75 -9.88
CA GLY A 201 -8.25 15.78 -9.99
C GLY A 201 -8.72 16.00 -11.44
N HIS A 202 -9.55 17.02 -11.62
CA HIS A 202 -10.05 17.42 -12.94
C HIS A 202 -10.16 18.94 -13.07
N ASP A 203 -10.30 19.41 -14.32
CA ASP A 203 -10.51 20.83 -14.59
C ASP A 203 -11.98 21.19 -14.38
N THR A 204 -12.22 22.26 -13.64
CA THR A 204 -13.56 22.83 -13.44
C THR A 204 -13.51 24.33 -13.71
N GLN A 205 -14.50 24.86 -14.42
CA GLN A 205 -14.57 26.28 -14.73
C GLN A 205 -14.61 27.13 -13.44
N GLY A 206 -13.78 28.15 -13.39
CA GLY A 206 -13.67 29.05 -12.24
C GLY A 206 -12.64 28.65 -11.21
N TYR A 207 -11.99 27.48 -11.37
CA TYR A 207 -10.89 27.04 -10.54
C TYR A 207 -9.57 27.05 -11.30
N SER A 208 -8.49 27.34 -10.60
CA SER A 208 -7.14 27.37 -11.19
C SER A 208 -6.25 26.34 -10.46
N ALA A 209 -5.29 25.77 -11.20
CA ALA A 209 -4.30 24.88 -10.61
C ALA A 209 -3.59 25.55 -9.44
N ILE A 210 -3.33 24.78 -8.38
CA ILE A 210 -2.63 25.27 -7.20
C ILE A 210 -1.14 25.30 -7.53
N ALA A 211 -0.55 26.49 -7.42
CA ALA A 211 0.87 26.67 -7.75
C ALA A 211 1.77 25.73 -6.94
N GLY A 212 2.66 25.03 -7.63
CA GLY A 212 3.61 24.08 -7.03
C GLY A 212 3.01 22.73 -6.62
N GLN A 213 1.74 22.47 -6.91
CA GLN A 213 1.12 21.16 -6.73
C GLN A 213 0.91 20.47 -8.09
N PRO A 214 1.08 19.13 -8.15
CA PRO A 214 0.70 18.36 -9.34
C PRO A 214 -0.83 18.24 -9.45
N GLY A 215 -1.28 17.77 -10.61
CA GLY A 215 -2.69 17.51 -10.87
C GLY A 215 -3.53 18.73 -11.21
N LYS A 216 -4.83 18.54 -11.19
CA LYS A 216 -5.86 19.50 -11.60
C LYS A 216 -6.47 20.22 -10.39
N PRO A 217 -7.18 21.33 -10.59
CA PRO A 217 -7.61 22.19 -9.48
C PRO A 217 -8.69 21.62 -8.58
N THR A 218 -9.51 20.69 -9.06
CA THR A 218 -10.68 20.16 -8.35
C THR A 218 -10.66 18.64 -8.26
N GLY A 219 -11.50 18.07 -7.42
CA GLY A 219 -11.61 16.64 -7.20
C GLY A 219 -10.51 16.06 -6.31
N VAL A 220 -10.45 14.74 -6.23
CA VAL A 220 -9.48 14.02 -5.39
C VAL A 220 -8.08 14.03 -6.01
N ILE A 221 -7.08 14.35 -5.20
CA ILE A 221 -5.67 14.13 -5.55
C ILE A 221 -5.05 13.07 -4.65
N GLY A 222 -4.56 12.00 -5.25
CA GLY A 222 -3.87 10.93 -4.53
C GLY A 222 -2.47 11.33 -4.10
N VAL A 223 -1.88 10.49 -3.28
CA VAL A 223 -0.52 10.69 -2.77
C VAL A 223 0.52 10.74 -3.89
N ALA A 224 0.34 9.92 -4.94
CA ALA A 224 1.23 9.80 -6.09
C ALA A 224 0.46 10.07 -7.41
N PRO A 225 0.08 11.33 -7.70
CA PRO A 225 -0.89 11.67 -8.74
C PRO A 225 -0.41 11.45 -10.18
N GLU A 226 0.86 11.14 -10.41
CA GLU A 226 1.39 10.74 -11.72
C GLU A 226 1.73 9.25 -11.82
N ALA A 227 1.45 8.46 -10.76
CA ALA A 227 1.57 7.00 -10.81
C ALA A 227 0.49 6.40 -11.73
N LYS A 228 0.76 5.22 -12.27
CA LYS A 228 -0.23 4.46 -13.04
C LYS A 228 -0.85 3.37 -12.19
N ILE A 229 -2.14 3.19 -12.33
CA ILE A 229 -2.91 2.15 -11.67
C ILE A 229 -3.11 0.99 -12.65
N LEU A 230 -2.70 -0.20 -12.27
CA LEU A 230 -3.03 -1.46 -12.95
C LEU A 230 -4.18 -2.12 -12.17
N PRO A 231 -5.44 -1.97 -12.61
CA PRO A 231 -6.58 -2.50 -11.89
C PRO A 231 -6.72 -4.00 -12.09
N ILE A 232 -6.96 -4.75 -11.01
CA ILE A 232 -7.21 -6.19 -11.07
C ILE A 232 -8.45 -6.48 -10.23
N SER A 233 -9.54 -6.82 -10.92
CA SER A 233 -10.82 -7.00 -10.26
C SER A 233 -11.00 -8.40 -9.67
N LEU A 234 -11.48 -8.41 -8.44
CA LEU A 234 -11.89 -9.58 -7.67
C LEU A 234 -13.40 -9.53 -7.44
N ASN A 235 -14.05 -10.68 -7.44
CA ASN A 235 -15.44 -10.82 -7.01
C ASN A 235 -15.48 -11.37 -5.58
N MET A 236 -15.66 -10.48 -4.61
CA MET A 236 -15.69 -10.80 -3.18
C MET A 236 -17.07 -10.56 -2.58
N GLY A 237 -17.49 -11.43 -1.66
CA GLY A 237 -18.75 -11.25 -0.92
C GLY A 237 -20.03 -11.49 -1.73
N THR A 238 -19.93 -11.97 -2.97
CA THR A 238 -21.05 -12.36 -3.82
C THR A 238 -20.81 -13.73 -4.47
N THR A 239 -21.88 -14.32 -5.00
CA THR A 239 -21.82 -15.60 -5.69
C THR A 239 -21.40 -15.42 -7.16
N GLY A 240 -20.73 -16.41 -7.71
CA GLY A 240 -20.31 -16.48 -9.12
C GLY A 240 -18.83 -16.19 -9.32
N GLY A 241 -18.30 -16.63 -10.47
CA GLY A 241 -16.90 -16.52 -10.79
C GLY A 241 -16.01 -17.56 -10.11
N LYS A 242 -14.70 -17.39 -10.26
CA LYS A 242 -13.69 -18.23 -9.62
C LYS A 242 -13.68 -18.03 -8.09
N SER A 243 -13.18 -19.01 -7.37
CA SER A 243 -12.98 -18.90 -5.91
C SER A 243 -11.91 -17.84 -5.58
N ILE A 244 -11.95 -17.26 -4.38
CA ILE A 244 -10.91 -16.33 -3.92
C ILE A 244 -9.53 -17.02 -3.87
N ASP A 245 -9.50 -18.33 -3.60
CA ASP A 245 -8.28 -19.13 -3.60
C ASP A 245 -7.63 -19.24 -4.98
N GLU A 246 -8.40 -19.02 -6.06
CA GLU A 246 -7.93 -18.95 -7.44
C GLU A 246 -7.71 -17.50 -7.91
N GLN A 247 -8.57 -16.58 -7.50
CA GLN A 247 -8.50 -15.18 -7.94
C GLN A 247 -7.21 -14.50 -7.42
N ILE A 248 -6.89 -14.65 -6.13
CA ILE A 248 -5.74 -13.96 -5.52
C ILE A 248 -4.40 -14.34 -6.19
N PRO A 249 -4.04 -15.63 -6.33
CA PRO A 249 -2.77 -15.97 -6.97
C PRO A 249 -2.72 -15.54 -8.45
N ALA A 250 -3.83 -15.63 -9.18
CA ALA A 250 -3.91 -15.13 -10.56
C ALA A 250 -3.69 -13.61 -10.62
N ALA A 251 -4.32 -12.86 -9.71
CA ALA A 251 -4.18 -11.41 -9.61
C ALA A 251 -2.74 -10.97 -9.29
N VAL A 252 -2.11 -11.62 -8.30
CA VAL A 252 -0.72 -11.31 -7.91
C VAL A 252 0.24 -11.61 -9.06
N ARG A 253 0.12 -12.76 -9.72
CA ARG A 253 0.94 -13.10 -10.90
C ARG A 253 0.75 -12.09 -12.02
N TYR A 254 -0.50 -11.78 -12.36
CA TYR A 254 -0.79 -10.79 -13.41
C TYR A 254 -0.16 -9.43 -13.10
N ALA A 255 -0.28 -8.95 -11.85
CA ALA A 255 0.35 -7.70 -11.42
C ALA A 255 1.85 -7.68 -11.68
N VAL A 256 2.55 -8.73 -11.26
CA VAL A 256 4.00 -8.89 -11.44
C VAL A 256 4.39 -8.96 -12.92
N ASP A 257 3.70 -9.77 -13.70
CA ASP A 257 3.99 -10.01 -15.13
C ASP A 257 3.72 -8.75 -15.99
N ASN A 258 2.83 -7.86 -15.52
CA ASN A 258 2.52 -6.59 -16.19
C ASN A 258 3.24 -5.39 -15.57
N GLY A 259 4.34 -5.62 -14.86
CA GLY A 259 5.31 -4.60 -14.46
C GLY A 259 4.91 -3.73 -13.29
N ALA A 260 3.96 -4.18 -12.45
CA ALA A 260 3.71 -3.52 -11.18
C ALA A 260 4.95 -3.56 -10.28
N GLN A 261 5.35 -2.42 -9.78
CA GLN A 261 6.45 -2.30 -8.81
C GLN A 261 5.94 -2.39 -7.37
N ILE A 262 4.67 -2.06 -7.17
CA ILE A 262 3.97 -2.12 -5.90
C ILE A 262 2.58 -2.72 -6.14
N ILE A 263 2.12 -3.54 -5.23
CA ILE A 263 0.76 -4.09 -5.19
C ILE A 263 0.07 -3.54 -3.95
N ASN A 264 -1.11 -2.95 -4.12
CA ASN A 264 -2.01 -2.60 -3.03
C ASN A 264 -3.13 -3.62 -2.93
N MET A 265 -3.33 -4.17 -1.74
CA MET A 265 -4.40 -5.10 -1.40
C MET A 265 -5.20 -4.55 -0.22
N SER A 266 -6.17 -3.67 -0.51
CA SER A 266 -7.07 -3.12 0.52
C SER A 266 -8.17 -4.12 0.90
N ILE A 267 -7.80 -5.38 1.03
CA ILE A 267 -8.67 -6.52 1.31
C ILE A 267 -8.18 -7.29 2.52
N GLY A 268 -9.05 -8.00 3.16
CA GLY A 268 -8.72 -8.81 4.34
C GLY A 268 -9.65 -10.00 4.50
N SER A 269 -9.27 -10.91 5.38
CA SER A 269 -10.08 -12.06 5.78
C SER A 269 -10.09 -12.21 7.30
N ASN A 270 -10.95 -13.05 7.80
CA ASN A 270 -11.00 -13.43 9.23
C ASN A 270 -10.05 -14.59 9.59
N LYS A 271 -9.22 -15.03 8.64
CA LYS A 271 -8.26 -16.12 8.83
C LYS A 271 -6.85 -15.58 8.86
N THR A 272 -6.07 -15.96 9.87
CA THR A 272 -4.64 -15.61 9.96
C THR A 272 -3.77 -16.43 9.02
N SER A 273 -4.24 -17.62 8.62
CA SER A 273 -3.58 -18.48 7.64
C SER A 273 -4.14 -18.24 6.24
N TRP A 274 -3.32 -18.52 5.22
CA TRP A 274 -3.70 -18.42 3.82
C TRP A 274 -3.67 -19.79 3.13
N PRO A 275 -4.43 -19.98 2.04
CA PRO A 275 -4.39 -21.21 1.25
C PRO A 275 -3.02 -21.46 0.63
N GLN A 276 -2.62 -22.72 0.54
CA GLN A 276 -1.34 -23.10 -0.10
C GLN A 276 -1.27 -22.65 -1.56
N SER A 277 -2.42 -22.55 -2.25
CA SER A 277 -2.50 -22.04 -3.63
C SER A 277 -1.95 -20.63 -3.81
N TRP A 278 -1.82 -19.84 -2.72
CA TRP A 278 -1.25 -18.48 -2.77
C TRP A 278 0.27 -18.46 -2.68
N ASP A 279 0.88 -19.48 -2.10
CA ASP A 279 2.31 -19.53 -1.76
C ASP A 279 3.21 -19.13 -2.95
N GLU A 280 3.02 -19.78 -4.09
CA GLU A 280 3.86 -19.54 -5.27
C GLU A 280 3.70 -18.13 -5.85
N ALA A 281 2.51 -17.55 -5.80
CA ALA A 281 2.27 -16.22 -6.36
C ALA A 281 2.92 -15.13 -5.50
N PHE A 282 2.82 -15.25 -4.17
CA PHE A 282 3.47 -14.31 -3.26
C PHE A 282 5.00 -14.48 -3.25
N ALA A 283 5.50 -15.72 -3.28
CA ALA A 283 6.93 -15.98 -3.45
C ALA A 283 7.47 -15.45 -4.79
N TYR A 284 6.68 -15.52 -5.85
CA TYR A 284 7.02 -14.93 -7.15
C TYR A 284 7.11 -13.41 -7.08
N ALA A 285 6.15 -12.74 -6.42
CA ALA A 285 6.20 -11.30 -6.21
C ALA A 285 7.45 -10.88 -5.39
N GLU A 286 7.76 -11.63 -4.33
CA GLU A 286 8.99 -11.44 -3.54
C GLU A 286 10.25 -11.57 -4.41
N GLN A 287 10.34 -12.65 -5.19
CA GLN A 287 11.48 -12.90 -6.08
C GLN A 287 11.66 -11.80 -7.13
N LYS A 288 10.56 -11.23 -7.63
CA LYS A 288 10.59 -10.13 -8.59
C LYS A 288 10.80 -8.75 -7.94
N GLY A 289 10.88 -8.69 -6.64
CA GLY A 289 11.12 -7.46 -5.88
C GLY A 289 9.93 -6.50 -5.90
N VAL A 290 8.71 -7.03 -5.96
CA VAL A 290 7.47 -6.24 -5.90
C VAL A 290 7.08 -6.07 -4.44
N LEU A 291 6.86 -4.83 -4.00
CA LEU A 291 6.37 -4.54 -2.65
C LEU A 291 4.85 -4.77 -2.59
N ILE A 292 4.41 -5.59 -1.65
CA ILE A 292 2.98 -5.79 -1.38
C ILE A 292 2.61 -5.02 -0.13
N VAL A 293 1.60 -4.15 -0.23
CA VAL A 293 1.01 -3.39 0.87
C VAL A 293 -0.42 -3.89 1.06
N ALA A 294 -0.79 -4.24 2.29
CA ALA A 294 -2.12 -4.76 2.58
C ALA A 294 -2.76 -4.06 3.78
N ALA A 295 -4.09 -3.94 3.75
CA ALA A 295 -4.87 -3.43 4.86
C ALA A 295 -4.94 -4.44 6.01
N ALA A 296 -4.86 -3.97 7.26
CA ALA A 296 -4.94 -4.82 8.44
C ALA A 296 -6.33 -5.46 8.66
N GLY A 297 -7.37 -4.88 8.05
CA GLY A 297 -8.77 -5.22 8.29
C GLY A 297 -9.43 -4.31 9.34
N ASN A 298 -10.74 -4.39 9.47
CA ASN A 298 -11.56 -3.47 10.25
C ASN A 298 -12.35 -4.19 11.32
N ARG A 299 -12.26 -3.80 12.59
CA ARG A 299 -13.09 -4.35 13.66
C ARG A 299 -14.57 -4.00 13.47
N GLY A 300 -14.86 -2.84 12.89
CA GLY A 300 -16.21 -2.44 12.51
C GLY A 300 -16.88 -3.37 11.50
N SER A 301 -16.10 -4.11 10.70
CA SER A 301 -16.59 -5.16 9.79
C SER A 301 -16.61 -6.56 10.43
N GLY A 302 -16.41 -6.65 11.75
CA GLY A 302 -16.42 -7.91 12.49
C GLY A 302 -15.09 -8.67 12.51
N LEU A 303 -14.00 -8.11 11.97
CA LEU A 303 -12.66 -8.70 12.05
C LEU A 303 -12.04 -8.38 13.41
N THR A 304 -11.64 -9.39 14.16
CA THR A 304 -11.05 -9.20 15.50
C THR A 304 -9.53 -9.11 15.49
N GLN A 305 -8.90 -9.58 14.43
CA GLN A 305 -7.45 -9.64 14.26
C GLN A 305 -7.07 -9.50 12.80
N VAL A 306 -5.80 -9.20 12.55
CA VAL A 306 -5.25 -9.16 11.18
C VAL A 306 -5.39 -10.54 10.54
N GLY A 307 -5.92 -10.57 9.32
CA GLY A 307 -6.07 -11.79 8.52
C GLY A 307 -5.27 -11.74 7.22
N ALA A 308 -5.20 -12.87 6.52
CA ALA A 308 -4.56 -12.91 5.19
C ALA A 308 -5.30 -12.01 4.18
N PRO A 309 -4.55 -11.36 3.27
CA PRO A 309 -3.13 -11.51 2.95
C PRO A 309 -2.16 -10.74 3.85
N ALA A 310 -2.64 -9.90 4.77
CA ALA A 310 -1.82 -9.04 5.62
C ALA A 310 -0.96 -9.80 6.66
N THR A 311 -1.21 -11.10 6.86
CA THR A 311 -0.39 -11.97 7.71
C THR A 311 0.74 -12.67 6.97
N ILE A 312 0.79 -12.57 5.64
CA ILE A 312 1.82 -13.23 4.84
C ILE A 312 3.18 -12.55 5.09
N PRO A 313 4.23 -13.32 5.42
CA PRO A 313 5.57 -12.76 5.63
C PRO A 313 6.05 -11.95 4.42
N GLY A 314 6.59 -10.77 4.69
CA GLY A 314 7.07 -9.85 3.66
C GLY A 314 6.04 -8.83 3.18
N VAL A 315 4.76 -9.00 3.52
CA VAL A 315 3.71 -8.02 3.24
C VAL A 315 3.77 -6.86 4.23
N LEU A 316 3.73 -5.63 3.74
CA LEU A 316 3.66 -4.42 4.55
C LEU A 316 2.21 -4.15 4.94
N THR A 317 1.89 -4.48 6.18
CA THR A 317 0.51 -4.39 6.70
C THR A 317 0.25 -3.03 7.32
N VAL A 318 -0.84 -2.39 6.92
CA VAL A 318 -1.21 -1.03 7.35
C VAL A 318 -2.47 -1.06 8.20
N GLY A 319 -2.35 -0.60 9.44
CA GLY A 319 -3.46 -0.33 10.34
C GLY A 319 -4.03 1.08 10.17
N GLY A 320 -5.17 1.35 10.80
CA GLY A 320 -5.87 2.62 10.66
C GLY A 320 -5.87 3.44 11.94
N ILE A 321 -5.67 4.75 11.81
CA ILE A 321 -5.79 5.75 12.87
C ILE A 321 -6.78 6.84 12.51
N ASP A 322 -7.33 7.50 13.54
CA ASP A 322 -8.12 8.71 13.41
C ASP A 322 -7.23 9.97 13.26
N ARG A 323 -7.87 11.14 13.17
CA ARG A 323 -7.16 12.42 13.06
C ARG A 323 -6.38 12.81 14.31
N ASN A 324 -6.69 12.21 15.47
CA ASN A 324 -5.93 12.41 16.72
C ASN A 324 -4.75 11.42 16.84
N LYS A 325 -4.45 10.68 15.76
CA LYS A 325 -3.44 9.62 15.71
C LYS A 325 -3.72 8.46 16.69
N GLN A 326 -5.01 8.26 17.08
CA GLN A 326 -5.41 7.12 17.88
C GLN A 326 -5.88 5.97 16.97
N VAL A 327 -5.51 4.74 17.34
CA VAL A 327 -5.98 3.55 16.59
C VAL A 327 -7.50 3.54 16.55
N SER A 328 -8.05 3.54 15.36
CA SER A 328 -9.49 3.54 15.15
C SER A 328 -10.08 2.16 15.40
N GLU A 329 -10.91 2.03 16.41
CA GLU A 329 -11.56 0.75 16.73
C GLU A 329 -12.46 0.25 15.58
N GLY A 330 -13.09 1.16 14.84
CA GLY A 330 -13.93 0.83 13.68
C GLY A 330 -13.13 0.43 12.45
N SER A 331 -12.01 1.11 12.18
CA SER A 331 -11.27 1.03 10.93
C SER A 331 -9.86 0.43 11.05
N SER A 332 -9.58 -0.30 12.14
CA SER A 332 -8.35 -1.11 12.27
C SER A 332 -8.60 -2.35 13.10
N THR A 333 -7.95 -3.44 12.74
CA THR A 333 -7.77 -4.62 13.61
C THR A 333 -6.50 -4.46 14.44
N GLN A 334 -6.11 -5.51 15.15
CA GLN A 334 -4.86 -5.60 15.89
C GLN A 334 -4.12 -6.89 15.54
N GLY A 335 -2.81 -6.85 15.56
CA GLY A 335 -1.97 -8.02 15.32
C GLY A 335 -0.51 -7.70 15.10
N ILE A 336 0.34 -8.67 15.37
CA ILE A 336 1.81 -8.53 15.23
C ILE A 336 2.28 -8.30 13.79
N SER A 337 1.40 -8.54 12.81
CA SER A 337 1.72 -8.29 11.40
C SER A 337 1.67 -6.81 11.03
N ILE A 338 0.99 -5.96 11.83
CA ILE A 338 0.94 -4.52 11.54
C ILE A 338 2.37 -3.97 11.49
N ALA A 339 2.68 -3.33 10.36
CA ALA A 339 3.95 -2.66 10.14
C ALA A 339 3.88 -1.19 10.53
N VAL A 340 2.92 -0.46 9.99
CA VAL A 340 2.69 0.96 10.31
C VAL A 340 1.19 1.24 10.35
N VAL A 341 0.82 2.39 10.89
CA VAL A 341 -0.55 2.89 10.83
C VAL A 341 -0.61 4.22 10.07
N ALA A 342 -1.74 4.46 9.39
CA ALA A 342 -1.97 5.68 8.61
C ALA A 342 -3.42 6.16 8.77
N PRO A 343 -3.76 7.41 8.38
CA PRO A 343 -5.11 7.94 8.42
C PRO A 343 -6.12 7.01 7.77
N SER A 344 -7.25 6.80 8.44
CA SER A 344 -8.27 5.83 8.04
C SER A 344 -9.71 6.27 8.27
N THR A 345 -9.93 7.46 8.81
CA THR A 345 -11.27 7.97 9.12
C THR A 345 -11.57 9.24 8.35
N ASP A 346 -12.85 9.42 8.01
CA ASP A 346 -13.32 10.60 7.26
C ASP A 346 -12.57 10.86 5.96
N MET A 347 -12.21 9.78 5.27
CA MET A 347 -11.46 9.83 4.01
C MET A 347 -12.40 10.12 2.85
N ILE A 348 -12.16 11.20 2.11
CA ILE A 348 -12.86 11.47 0.85
C ILE A 348 -12.15 10.73 -0.28
N ALA A 349 -12.90 10.07 -1.14
CA ALA A 349 -12.38 9.35 -2.29
C ALA A 349 -13.32 9.45 -3.50
N ALA A 350 -12.80 9.18 -4.69
CA ALA A 350 -13.60 9.08 -5.91
C ALA A 350 -14.45 7.80 -5.89
N ALA A 351 -15.68 7.90 -6.33
CA ALA A 351 -16.61 6.79 -6.48
C ALA A 351 -17.12 6.69 -7.93
N PRO A 352 -17.45 5.49 -8.44
CA PRO A 352 -17.94 5.32 -9.79
C PRO A 352 -19.10 6.26 -10.14
N GLY A 353 -19.17 6.65 -11.42
CA GLY A 353 -20.19 7.58 -11.91
C GLY A 353 -19.90 9.04 -11.58
N ASN A 354 -18.62 9.41 -11.49
CA ASN A 354 -18.12 10.76 -11.23
C ASN A 354 -18.53 11.30 -9.84
N GLY A 355 -18.76 10.40 -8.88
CA GLY A 355 -19.14 10.73 -7.51
C GLY A 355 -17.96 10.78 -6.56
N TYR A 356 -18.26 11.18 -5.33
CA TYR A 356 -17.31 11.14 -4.20
C TYR A 356 -17.99 10.54 -2.98
N MET A 357 -17.21 9.87 -2.17
CA MET A 357 -17.71 9.25 -0.94
C MET A 357 -16.79 9.54 0.23
N LEU A 358 -17.38 9.76 1.41
CA LEU A 358 -16.66 9.72 2.68
C LEU A 358 -16.74 8.30 3.23
N TRP A 359 -15.61 7.75 3.57
CA TRP A 359 -15.50 6.39 4.09
C TRP A 359 -14.41 6.27 5.15
N SER A 360 -14.34 5.13 5.80
CA SER A 360 -13.36 4.86 6.84
C SER A 360 -12.99 3.38 6.83
N GLY A 361 -11.73 3.07 7.04
CA GLY A 361 -11.22 1.70 7.05
C GLY A 361 -9.70 1.65 6.90
N SER A 362 -9.08 0.59 7.36
CA SER A 362 -7.66 0.30 7.03
C SER A 362 -7.44 0.20 5.53
N SER A 363 -8.51 -0.07 4.77
CA SER A 363 -8.54 -0.01 3.31
C SER A 363 -8.25 1.38 2.76
N ALA A 364 -8.51 2.46 3.52
CA ALA A 364 -8.14 3.83 3.17
C ALA A 364 -6.71 4.18 3.61
N ALA A 365 -6.22 3.56 4.67
CA ALA A 365 -4.86 3.75 5.17
C ALA A 365 -3.80 3.11 4.25
N ALA A 366 -4.05 1.90 3.77
CA ALA A 366 -3.12 1.17 2.90
C ALA A 366 -2.76 1.94 1.61
N PRO A 367 -3.71 2.53 0.87
CA PRO A 367 -3.38 3.32 -0.33
C PRO A 367 -2.54 4.56 -0.05
N LEU A 368 -2.63 5.19 1.13
CA LEU A 368 -1.75 6.30 1.47
C LEU A 368 -0.30 5.85 1.58
N VAL A 369 -0.05 4.75 2.29
CA VAL A 369 1.29 4.15 2.41
C VAL A 369 1.79 3.64 1.04
N THR A 370 0.92 3.06 0.24
CA THR A 370 1.20 2.63 -1.14
C THR A 370 1.62 3.81 -2.02
N GLY A 371 0.92 4.93 -1.93
CA GLY A 371 1.26 6.15 -2.65
C GLY A 371 2.62 6.71 -2.23
N VAL A 372 2.93 6.73 -0.91
CA VAL A 372 4.27 7.11 -0.42
C VAL A 372 5.33 6.15 -0.96
N ALA A 373 5.06 4.82 -0.97
CA ALA A 373 5.97 3.86 -1.58
C ALA A 373 6.20 4.14 -3.08
N ALA A 374 5.19 4.62 -3.81
CA ALA A 374 5.34 5.03 -5.21
C ALA A 374 6.19 6.30 -5.37
N LEU A 375 6.03 7.30 -4.48
CA LEU A 375 6.92 8.46 -4.44
C LEU A 375 8.37 8.05 -4.19
N LEU A 376 8.58 7.17 -3.21
CA LEU A 376 9.90 6.63 -2.87
C LEU A 376 10.50 5.84 -4.04
N LYS A 377 9.72 5.01 -4.72
CA LYS A 377 10.18 4.24 -5.87
C LYS A 377 10.61 5.12 -7.05
N GLN A 378 9.90 6.21 -7.32
CA GLN A 378 10.32 7.21 -8.28
C GLN A 378 11.64 7.89 -7.85
N ARG A 379 11.74 8.29 -6.59
CA ARG A 379 12.91 9.03 -6.07
C ARG A 379 14.15 8.15 -5.96
N TYR A 380 13.95 6.88 -5.61
CA TYR A 380 15.00 5.88 -5.36
C TYR A 380 14.77 4.63 -6.23
N PRO A 381 14.87 4.71 -7.56
CA PRO A 381 14.44 3.64 -8.47
C PRO A 381 15.25 2.34 -8.34
N LYS A 382 16.45 2.41 -7.76
CA LYS A 382 17.33 1.25 -7.54
C LYS A 382 17.04 0.53 -6.21
N GLU A 383 16.27 1.13 -5.30
CA GLU A 383 15.94 0.48 -4.05
C GLU A 383 15.01 -0.71 -4.28
N SER A 384 15.33 -1.81 -3.60
CA SER A 384 14.52 -3.04 -3.59
C SER A 384 13.24 -2.85 -2.77
N ALA A 385 12.29 -3.79 -2.91
CA ALA A 385 11.09 -3.82 -2.06
C ALA A 385 11.44 -3.89 -0.56
N ALA A 386 12.47 -4.65 -0.19
CA ALA A 386 12.98 -4.72 1.18
C ALA A 386 13.48 -3.37 1.70
N GLN A 387 14.19 -2.61 0.87
CA GLN A 387 14.68 -1.29 1.23
C GLN A 387 13.55 -0.26 1.34
N LEU A 388 12.54 -0.33 0.45
CA LEU A 388 11.34 0.51 0.56
C LEU A 388 10.56 0.19 1.83
N ALA A 389 10.36 -1.09 2.16
CA ALA A 389 9.71 -1.51 3.39
C ALA A 389 10.49 -1.02 4.62
N GLN A 390 11.82 -1.20 4.64
CA GLN A 390 12.68 -0.72 5.72
C GLN A 390 12.59 0.80 5.89
N ARG A 391 12.53 1.55 4.79
CA ARG A 391 12.40 3.00 4.80
C ARG A 391 11.10 3.42 5.48
N LEU A 392 9.98 2.79 5.12
CA LEU A 392 8.66 3.09 5.65
C LEU A 392 8.52 2.75 7.14
N ILE A 393 9.11 1.65 7.60
CA ILE A 393 9.04 1.27 9.02
C ILE A 393 10.06 2.02 9.89
N ALA A 394 11.25 2.33 9.36
CA ALA A 394 12.29 3.01 10.13
C ALA A 394 12.05 4.51 10.29
N SER A 395 11.22 5.10 9.45
CA SER A 395 10.81 6.50 9.51
C SER A 395 9.50 6.72 10.28
N ALA A 396 8.81 5.65 10.69
CA ALA A 396 7.55 5.79 11.40
C ALA A 396 7.75 6.44 12.78
N ASP A 397 6.82 7.32 13.14
CA ASP A 397 6.79 7.97 14.46
C ASP A 397 6.28 6.96 15.49
N ASP A 398 7.11 6.53 16.42
CA ASP A 398 6.74 5.57 17.46
C ASP A 398 5.51 6.05 18.25
N ALA A 399 4.54 5.15 18.45
CA ALA A 399 3.30 5.47 19.12
C ALA A 399 2.74 4.24 19.85
N GLY A 400 1.95 4.46 20.88
CA GLY A 400 1.44 3.39 21.73
C GLY A 400 2.46 2.93 22.77
N VAL A 401 2.73 1.62 22.82
CA VAL A 401 3.79 1.06 23.66
C VAL A 401 5.13 1.26 22.93
N ALA A 402 6.13 1.74 23.63
CA ALA A 402 7.43 2.04 23.03
C ALA A 402 8.00 0.85 22.23
N GLY A 403 8.42 1.12 21.01
CA GLY A 403 8.85 0.13 20.04
C GLY A 403 7.68 -0.53 19.30
N ARG A 404 7.92 -1.66 18.67
CA ARG A 404 6.88 -2.34 17.87
C ARG A 404 5.80 -2.96 18.75
N ASP A 405 4.54 -2.60 18.50
CA ASP A 405 3.38 -3.12 19.22
C ASP A 405 2.25 -3.61 18.28
N PRO A 406 1.25 -4.38 18.79
CA PRO A 406 0.20 -4.96 17.94
C PRO A 406 -0.83 -3.97 17.40
N LEU A 407 -0.86 -2.72 17.86
CA LEU A 407 -1.83 -1.70 17.47
C LEU A 407 -1.25 -0.72 16.45
N TYR A 408 -0.03 -0.24 16.70
CA TYR A 408 0.65 0.76 15.88
C TYR A 408 1.75 0.17 14.98
N GLY A 409 2.14 -1.10 15.19
CA GLY A 409 3.28 -1.68 14.50
C GLY A 409 4.58 -0.98 14.91
N TYR A 410 5.31 -0.40 13.96
CA TYR A 410 6.49 0.44 14.20
C TYR A 410 6.13 1.91 14.47
N GLY A 411 4.85 2.28 14.33
CA GLY A 411 4.37 3.63 14.59
C GLY A 411 3.50 4.21 13.48
N VAL A 412 3.23 5.51 13.59
CA VAL A 412 2.50 6.29 12.61
C VAL A 412 3.39 6.57 11.41
N PHE A 413 2.93 6.30 10.20
CA PHE A 413 3.69 6.56 8.98
C PHE A 413 4.12 8.03 8.88
N ASN A 414 5.37 8.24 8.48
CA ASN A 414 5.96 9.58 8.32
C ASN A 414 6.56 9.71 6.91
N PRO A 415 5.79 10.23 5.95
CA PRO A 415 6.23 10.36 4.57
C PRO A 415 7.47 11.23 4.37
N GLN A 416 7.62 12.29 5.19
CA GLN A 416 8.73 13.24 5.07
C GLN A 416 10.05 12.58 5.49
N ASP A 417 10.05 11.91 6.63
CA ASP A 417 11.23 11.20 7.11
C ASP A 417 11.55 9.98 6.24
N ALA A 418 10.53 9.27 5.73
CA ALA A 418 10.74 8.20 4.75
C ALA A 418 11.45 8.72 3.49
N MET A 419 11.10 9.91 3.01
CA MET A 419 11.74 10.53 1.84
C MET A 419 13.16 11.01 2.16
N ALA A 420 13.42 11.51 3.37
CA ALA A 420 14.71 12.06 3.78
C ALA A 420 15.72 11.00 4.22
N LEU A 421 15.24 9.83 4.68
CA LEU A 421 16.11 8.78 5.22
C LEU A 421 17.17 8.35 4.20
N ALA A 422 18.39 8.13 4.65
CA ALA A 422 19.44 7.53 3.82
C ALA A 422 19.03 6.13 3.33
N SER A 423 19.56 5.70 2.16
CA SER A 423 19.22 4.37 1.62
C SER A 423 19.52 3.27 2.62
N PRO A 424 18.52 2.47 3.02
CA PRO A 424 18.72 1.40 3.99
C PRO A 424 19.68 0.32 3.49
N ALA A 425 20.59 -0.12 4.35
CA ALA A 425 21.58 -1.15 4.03
C ALA A 425 21.04 -2.58 4.25
N VAL A 426 19.74 -2.81 4.01
CA VAL A 426 19.11 -4.12 4.17
C VAL A 426 19.11 -4.90 2.87
N THR A 427 19.35 -6.21 2.96
CA THR A 427 19.28 -7.16 1.84
C THR A 427 18.07 -8.08 1.92
N ALA A 428 17.50 -8.27 3.11
CA ALA A 428 16.31 -9.05 3.36
C ALA A 428 15.14 -8.14 3.76
N ASN A 429 13.91 -8.57 3.48
CA ASN A 429 12.73 -7.84 3.89
C ASN A 429 12.58 -7.90 5.41
N PRO A 430 12.55 -6.74 6.12
CA PRO A 430 12.43 -6.71 7.58
C PRO A 430 11.12 -7.27 8.11
N LEU A 431 10.12 -7.43 7.24
CA LEU A 431 8.80 -7.99 7.56
C LEU A 431 8.73 -9.51 7.32
N GLY A 432 9.87 -10.14 6.99
CA GLY A 432 9.97 -11.57 6.75
C GLY A 432 10.01 -11.94 5.27
N SER A 433 10.06 -13.25 4.99
CA SER A 433 10.09 -13.83 3.65
C SER A 433 9.09 -14.97 3.55
N ILE A 434 8.19 -14.88 2.57
CA ILE A 434 7.24 -15.95 2.27
C ILE A 434 7.98 -17.18 1.74
N SER A 435 9.05 -17.00 0.96
CA SER A 435 9.85 -18.10 0.43
C SER A 435 10.52 -18.90 1.53
N GLU A 436 11.08 -18.23 2.54
CA GLU A 436 11.67 -18.89 3.72
C GLU A 436 10.57 -19.59 4.53
N TRP A 437 9.43 -18.93 4.73
CA TRP A 437 8.31 -19.52 5.47
C TRP A 437 7.82 -20.83 4.80
N ILE A 438 7.64 -20.83 3.47
CA ILE A 438 7.25 -22.01 2.69
C ILE A 438 8.29 -23.13 2.88
N ALA A 439 9.58 -22.80 2.81
CA ALA A 439 10.64 -23.78 2.95
C ALA A 439 10.63 -24.49 4.31
N VAL A 440 10.21 -23.79 5.36
CA VAL A 440 10.13 -24.34 6.73
C VAL A 440 8.81 -25.09 6.97
N HIS A 441 7.66 -24.50 6.57
CA HIS A 441 6.35 -24.93 7.06
C HIS A 441 5.59 -25.84 6.06
N ARG A 442 5.83 -25.70 4.74
CA ARG A 442 5.12 -26.50 3.73
C ARG A 442 5.82 -27.84 3.41
N LYS A 443 7.15 -27.92 3.57
CA LYS A 443 7.90 -29.15 3.29
C LYS A 443 7.70 -30.26 4.32
N GLN A 444 7.21 -29.97 5.52
CA GLN A 444 6.98 -30.96 6.55
C GLN A 444 5.71 -31.81 6.34
N GLN A 445 4.86 -31.46 5.37
CA GLN A 445 3.63 -32.22 5.10
C GLN A 445 3.80 -33.41 4.14
N VAL A 446 5.00 -33.71 3.68
CA VAL A 446 5.26 -34.70 2.59
C VAL A 446 5.86 -36.03 3.07
N SER A 447 5.97 -36.30 4.35
CA SER A 447 6.48 -37.60 4.79
C SER A 447 5.90 -38.12 6.10
N GLU A 448 4.66 -38.57 6.06
CA GLU A 448 4.30 -39.73 6.87
C GLU A 448 4.37 -40.96 5.94
N PRO A 449 5.27 -41.93 6.19
CA PRO A 449 5.21 -43.19 5.48
C PRO A 449 3.92 -43.90 5.90
N THR A 450 3.10 -44.23 4.92
CA THR A 450 1.96 -45.13 5.11
C THR A 450 2.49 -46.37 5.83
N PRO A 451 1.89 -46.82 6.96
CA PRO A 451 2.25 -48.11 7.54
C PRO A 451 2.00 -49.17 6.48
N SER A 452 3.03 -49.89 6.05
CA SER A 452 2.84 -51.07 5.24
C SER A 452 2.20 -52.12 6.15
N ASP A 453 0.99 -52.50 5.78
CA ASP A 453 0.34 -53.67 6.37
C ASP A 453 1.25 -54.87 6.23
N ALA A 454 1.77 -55.39 7.37
CA ALA A 454 2.48 -56.64 7.49
C ALA A 454 1.48 -57.74 7.82
#